data_9f77028386c99e904dbf639e97bb867b
#
_entry.id   9f77028386c99e904dbf639e97bb867b
#
_cell.length_a   1.000
_cell.length_b   1.000
_cell.length_c   1.000
_cell.angle_alpha   90.00
_cell.angle_beta   90.00
_cell.angle_gamma   90.00
#
_symmetry.space_group_name_H-M   'P 1'
#
loop_
_entity.id
_entity.type
_entity.pdbx_description
1 polymer ?
#
loop_
_entity_poly.entity_id
_entity_poly.type
_entity_poly.pdbx_seq_one_letter_code
_entity_poly.pdbx_strand_id
1 'polypeptide(L)'
;QELGHTIKEIKPSLVPYQCEGKQLEECKEMQGLSLKNIRMKVMDLEKKKDIYEDFGELLFTHFGVSGPTILSSSAHLLRYKDSKRLLQEGKIVVRIDLKPALEEEKLHTRIIRDFMQEQNKQFKNSLDHLLPKKIIPIVMKRSKINPEKQVNSITKEEREKLVQVIKKFDIVISDFRPIEEAIITSGGIHIKEINPKTMESKIIDGLYFAGEIIDVDAYTGGFNLQIAYSTGYTAALH
;
A
#
# COMPACT_ATOMS: atom_id res chain seq x y z
N GLN A 1 -1.14 -11.66 -30.98
CA GLN A 1 -0.42 -10.87 -32.03
C GLN A 1 -0.57 -11.52 -33.40
N GLU A 2 -0.36 -12.82 -33.53
CA GLU A 2 -0.45 -13.55 -34.83
C GLU A 2 -1.80 -13.36 -35.53
N LEU A 3 -2.87 -13.16 -34.76
CA LEU A 3 -4.23 -12.92 -35.26
C LEU A 3 -4.56 -11.43 -35.49
N GLY A 4 -3.54 -10.54 -35.44
CA GLY A 4 -3.70 -9.11 -35.74
C GLY A 4 -4.14 -8.23 -34.57
N HIS A 5 -4.41 -8.79 -33.38
CA HIS A 5 -4.81 -8.00 -32.22
C HIS A 5 -3.64 -7.24 -31.58
N THR A 6 -3.93 -6.03 -31.11
CA THR A 6 -3.01 -5.23 -30.29
C THR A 6 -2.97 -5.78 -28.88
N ILE A 7 -1.80 -6.25 -28.46
CA ILE A 7 -1.55 -6.70 -27.09
C ILE A 7 -0.88 -5.56 -26.31
N LYS A 8 -1.57 -5.10 -25.26
CA LYS A 8 -0.97 -4.20 -24.27
C LYS A 8 0.03 -4.97 -23.42
N GLU A 9 1.15 -4.34 -23.09
CA GLU A 9 2.20 -4.94 -22.27
C GLU A 9 1.62 -5.50 -20.96
N ILE A 10 1.92 -6.77 -20.70
CA ILE A 10 1.48 -7.44 -19.47
C ILE A 10 2.40 -7.03 -18.33
N LYS A 11 1.80 -6.54 -17.23
CA LYS A 11 2.46 -6.07 -16.02
C LYS A 11 1.80 -6.65 -14.78
N PRO A 12 2.53 -6.82 -13.67
CA PRO A 12 1.91 -7.24 -12.41
C PRO A 12 0.93 -6.16 -11.92
N SER A 13 -0.28 -6.55 -11.53
CA SER A 13 -1.24 -5.68 -10.86
C SER A 13 -1.75 -6.34 -9.59
N LEU A 14 -2.17 -5.55 -8.60
CA LEU A 14 -2.46 -6.03 -7.26
C LEU A 14 -1.28 -6.83 -6.68
N VAL A 15 -0.10 -6.22 -6.70
CA VAL A 15 1.17 -6.81 -6.30
C VAL A 15 1.74 -6.11 -5.07
N PRO A 16 2.38 -6.82 -4.13
CA PRO A 16 3.05 -6.22 -2.98
C PRO A 16 4.24 -5.33 -3.39
N TYR A 17 4.69 -4.48 -2.46
CA TYR A 17 5.88 -3.67 -2.64
C TYR A 17 7.07 -4.25 -1.89
N GLN A 18 8.23 -4.14 -2.52
CA GLN A 18 9.53 -4.49 -1.97
C GLN A 18 10.19 -3.26 -1.33
N CYS A 19 10.92 -3.51 -0.24
CA CYS A 19 11.80 -2.54 0.41
C CYS A 19 13.24 -3.03 0.38
N GLU A 20 14.19 -2.14 0.60
CA GLU A 20 15.61 -2.46 0.66
C GLU A 20 16.31 -1.81 1.85
N GLY A 21 17.54 -2.27 2.15
CA GLY A 21 18.40 -1.69 3.18
C GLY A 21 17.73 -1.63 4.55
N LYS A 22 17.91 -0.49 5.23
CA LYS A 22 17.35 -0.26 6.57
C LYS A 22 15.84 -0.39 6.61
N GLN A 23 15.15 0.00 5.54
CA GLN A 23 13.68 -0.07 5.47
C GLN A 23 13.20 -1.52 5.44
N LEU A 24 13.93 -2.40 4.75
CA LEU A 24 13.66 -3.83 4.72
C LEU A 24 13.83 -4.46 6.12
N GLU A 25 14.88 -4.10 6.84
CA GLU A 25 15.10 -4.61 8.20
C GLU A 25 13.96 -4.19 9.15
N GLU A 26 13.53 -2.94 9.08
CA GLU A 26 12.36 -2.48 9.85
C GLU A 26 11.07 -3.24 9.48
N CYS A 27 10.86 -3.55 8.20
CA CYS A 27 9.72 -4.37 7.75
C CYS A 27 9.81 -5.81 8.29
N LYS A 28 11.00 -6.41 8.30
CA LYS A 28 11.23 -7.75 8.87
C LYS A 28 10.96 -7.78 10.38
N GLU A 29 11.39 -6.76 11.14
CA GLU A 29 11.08 -6.64 12.57
C GLU A 29 9.55 -6.60 12.82
N MET A 30 8.80 -6.01 11.89
CA MET A 30 7.33 -5.92 11.94
C MET A 30 6.61 -7.06 11.19
N GLN A 31 7.31 -8.04 10.62
CA GLN A 31 6.72 -9.11 9.81
C GLN A 31 5.52 -9.76 10.50
N GLY A 32 4.41 -9.92 9.74
CA GLY A 32 3.15 -10.48 10.21
C GLY A 32 2.29 -9.49 11.01
N LEU A 33 2.73 -8.24 11.20
CA LEU A 33 1.88 -7.19 11.73
C LEU A 33 0.91 -6.71 10.65
N SER A 34 -0.40 -6.92 10.88
CA SER A 34 -1.46 -6.25 10.12
C SER A 34 -1.89 -5.00 10.86
N LEU A 35 -1.77 -3.85 10.19
CA LEU A 35 -2.32 -2.59 10.66
C LEU A 35 -3.73 -2.43 10.09
N LYS A 36 -4.71 -2.25 10.99
CA LYS A 36 -6.11 -2.03 10.63
C LYS A 36 -6.51 -0.58 10.84
N ASN A 37 -7.48 -0.12 10.04
CA ASN A 37 -8.04 1.22 10.16
C ASN A 37 -6.95 2.30 10.09
N ILE A 38 -5.99 2.14 9.20
CA ILE A 38 -4.97 3.15 8.91
C ILE A 38 -5.40 3.94 7.66
N ARG A 39 -4.89 5.18 7.55
CA ARG A 39 -4.90 5.92 6.29
C ARG A 39 -3.51 5.84 5.70
N MET A 40 -3.42 5.49 4.43
CA MET A 40 -2.14 5.44 3.75
C MET A 40 -2.16 6.22 2.44
N LYS A 41 -1.02 6.76 2.07
CA LYS A 41 -0.78 7.44 0.80
C LYS A 41 0.45 6.87 0.13
N VAL A 42 0.37 6.64 -1.16
CA VAL A 42 1.57 6.44 -1.99
C VAL A 42 1.94 7.80 -2.56
N MET A 43 3.17 8.24 -2.33
CA MET A 43 3.61 9.60 -2.65
C MET A 43 4.86 9.60 -3.51
N ASP A 44 4.89 10.51 -4.48
CA ASP A 44 6.09 10.93 -5.18
C ASP A 44 6.75 12.08 -4.39
N LEU A 45 7.91 11.81 -3.79
CA LEU A 45 8.65 12.80 -3.00
C LEU A 45 9.31 13.88 -3.87
N GLU A 46 9.62 13.58 -5.14
CA GLU A 46 10.22 14.54 -6.06
C GLU A 46 9.22 15.65 -6.41
N LYS A 47 8.00 15.28 -6.77
CA LYS A 47 6.93 16.22 -7.12
C LYS A 47 6.06 16.63 -5.94
N LYS A 48 6.28 16.04 -4.76
CA LYS A 48 5.45 16.21 -3.56
C LYS A 48 3.96 15.96 -3.84
N LYS A 49 3.68 14.88 -4.61
CA LYS A 49 2.33 14.55 -5.09
C LYS A 49 1.86 13.22 -4.54
N ASP A 50 0.61 13.19 -4.11
CA ASP A 50 -0.08 11.94 -3.78
C ASP A 50 -0.46 11.24 -5.09
N ILE A 51 -0.03 9.97 -5.24
CA ILE A 51 -0.36 9.09 -6.37
C ILE A 51 -1.65 8.34 -6.07
N TYR A 52 -1.80 7.91 -4.82
CA TYR A 52 -2.95 7.15 -4.33
C TYR A 52 -3.17 7.40 -2.84
N GLU A 53 -4.42 7.38 -2.40
CA GLU A 53 -4.78 7.43 -0.98
C GLU A 53 -5.90 6.43 -0.71
N ASP A 54 -5.82 5.73 0.43
CA ASP A 54 -6.83 4.78 0.85
C ASP A 54 -6.90 4.67 2.38
N PHE A 55 -8.02 4.12 2.85
CA PHE A 55 -8.25 3.80 4.25
C PHE A 55 -8.57 2.30 4.38
N GLY A 56 -7.78 1.57 5.18
CA GLY A 56 -7.99 0.12 5.30
C GLY A 56 -6.88 -0.59 6.06
N GLU A 57 -6.45 -1.73 5.52
CA GLU A 57 -5.47 -2.61 6.13
C GLU A 57 -4.17 -2.70 5.31
N LEU A 58 -3.05 -2.75 6.02
CA LEU A 58 -1.71 -2.96 5.50
C LEU A 58 -1.02 -4.07 6.29
N LEU A 59 -0.27 -4.93 5.61
CA LEU A 59 0.49 -6.03 6.20
C LEU A 59 1.99 -5.84 5.98
N PHE A 60 2.78 -5.92 7.06
CA PHE A 60 4.24 -6.00 6.97
C PHE A 60 4.69 -7.43 6.69
N THR A 61 5.63 -7.58 5.76
CA THR A 61 6.19 -8.86 5.31
C THR A 61 7.71 -8.86 5.43
N HIS A 62 8.33 -10.01 5.19
CA HIS A 62 9.80 -10.15 5.18
C HIS A 62 10.48 -9.44 4.00
N PHE A 63 9.72 -9.02 2.99
CA PHE A 63 10.24 -8.30 1.81
C PHE A 63 9.81 -6.84 1.73
N GLY A 64 8.88 -6.39 2.58
CA GLY A 64 8.33 -5.04 2.54
C GLY A 64 6.89 -4.99 3.02
N VAL A 65 5.96 -4.51 2.20
CA VAL A 65 4.56 -4.30 2.57
C VAL A 65 3.58 -4.89 1.57
N SER A 66 2.44 -5.36 2.08
CA SER A 66 1.34 -5.96 1.35
C SER A 66 0.00 -5.58 2.01
N GLY A 67 -1.06 -6.30 1.69
CA GLY A 67 -2.41 -6.07 2.22
C GLY A 67 -3.29 -5.27 1.25
N PRO A 68 -4.60 -5.20 1.50
CA PRO A 68 -5.58 -4.70 0.53
C PRO A 68 -5.27 -3.30 -0.02
N THR A 69 -4.90 -2.35 0.86
CA THR A 69 -4.58 -0.98 0.45
C THR A 69 -3.32 -0.90 -0.41
N ILE A 70 -2.29 -1.69 -0.09
CA ILE A 70 -1.04 -1.78 -0.86
C ILE A 70 -1.31 -2.39 -2.24
N LEU A 71 -2.01 -3.51 -2.28
CA LEU A 71 -2.34 -4.19 -3.53
C LEU A 71 -3.14 -3.27 -4.47
N SER A 72 -4.17 -2.60 -3.96
CA SER A 72 -4.93 -1.62 -4.76
C SER A 72 -4.06 -0.45 -5.24
N SER A 73 -3.16 0.05 -4.39
CA SER A 73 -2.28 1.16 -4.76
C SER A 73 -1.29 0.81 -5.87
N SER A 74 -0.89 -0.46 -5.98
CA SER A 74 0.07 -0.92 -6.99
C SER A 74 -0.43 -0.71 -8.41
N ALA A 75 -1.74 -0.86 -8.65
CA ALA A 75 -2.36 -0.60 -9.94
C ALA A 75 -2.21 0.88 -10.38
N HIS A 76 -2.22 1.82 -9.42
CA HIS A 76 -2.01 3.25 -9.69
C HIS A 76 -0.53 3.57 -9.90
N LEU A 77 0.34 3.07 -9.02
CA LEU A 77 1.78 3.29 -9.13
C LEU A 77 2.36 2.71 -10.42
N LEU A 78 1.85 1.55 -10.86
CA LEU A 78 2.25 0.91 -12.12
C LEU A 78 2.01 1.81 -13.33
N ARG A 79 0.92 2.59 -13.31
CA ARG A 79 0.53 3.51 -14.38
C ARG A 79 1.10 4.92 -14.19
N TYR A 80 1.77 5.17 -13.06
CA TYR A 80 2.34 6.49 -12.78
C TYR A 80 3.59 6.71 -13.64
N LYS A 81 3.68 7.92 -14.25
CA LYS A 81 4.80 8.28 -15.10
C LYS A 81 6.12 8.21 -14.33
N ASP A 82 7.14 7.63 -14.94
CA ASP A 82 8.49 7.48 -14.39
C ASP A 82 8.58 6.63 -13.10
N SER A 83 7.52 5.87 -12.77
CA SER A 83 7.45 5.06 -11.53
C SER A 83 8.68 4.19 -11.31
N LYS A 84 9.18 3.53 -12.36
CA LYS A 84 10.36 2.66 -12.30
C LYS A 84 11.62 3.41 -11.86
N ARG A 85 11.89 4.58 -12.46
CA ARG A 85 13.01 5.45 -12.06
C ARG A 85 12.87 5.93 -10.63
N LEU A 86 11.67 6.42 -10.27
CA LEU A 86 11.38 6.96 -8.93
C LEU A 86 11.52 5.90 -7.84
N LEU A 87 11.12 4.64 -8.11
CA LEU A 87 11.35 3.52 -7.22
C LEU A 87 12.85 3.27 -7.00
N GLN A 88 13.63 3.14 -8.07
CA GLN A 88 15.07 2.92 -8.01
C GLN A 88 15.83 4.05 -7.28
N GLU A 89 15.36 5.28 -7.39
CA GLU A 89 15.91 6.45 -6.70
C GLU A 89 15.40 6.62 -5.25
N GLY A 90 14.54 5.73 -4.77
CA GLY A 90 13.94 5.83 -3.43
C GLY A 90 13.04 7.06 -3.24
N LYS A 91 12.38 7.51 -4.32
CA LYS A 91 11.49 8.67 -4.33
C LYS A 91 10.02 8.33 -4.12
N ILE A 92 9.68 7.05 -4.07
CA ILE A 92 8.32 6.58 -3.76
C ILE A 92 8.26 6.14 -2.31
N VAL A 93 7.30 6.69 -1.58
CA VAL A 93 7.02 6.29 -0.20
C VAL A 93 5.56 5.93 -0.01
N VAL A 94 5.33 4.95 0.85
CA VAL A 94 4.03 4.71 1.48
C VAL A 94 4.04 5.43 2.82
N ARG A 95 3.28 6.51 2.92
CA ARG A 95 3.07 7.26 4.17
C ARG A 95 1.85 6.72 4.88
N ILE A 96 2.02 6.31 6.12
CA ILE A 96 0.96 5.71 6.94
C ILE A 96 0.63 6.64 8.09
N ASP A 97 -0.65 7.01 8.20
CA ASP A 97 -1.22 7.57 9.41
C ASP A 97 -1.74 6.41 10.28
N LEU A 98 -1.03 6.14 11.37
CA LEU A 98 -1.35 5.03 12.27
C LEU A 98 -2.58 5.30 13.14
N LYS A 99 -3.04 6.56 13.22
CA LYS A 99 -4.19 7.00 14.03
C LYS A 99 -5.04 8.05 13.29
N PRO A 100 -5.66 7.68 12.14
CA PRO A 100 -6.36 8.64 11.29
C PRO A 100 -7.61 9.27 11.95
N ALA A 101 -8.19 8.61 12.95
CA ALA A 101 -9.32 9.14 13.70
C ALA A 101 -8.93 10.30 14.66
N LEU A 102 -7.63 10.50 14.91
CA LEU A 102 -7.12 11.54 15.79
C LEU A 102 -6.30 12.55 14.98
N GLU A 103 -6.75 13.79 14.91
CA GLU A 103 -5.93 14.89 14.42
C GLU A 103 -4.69 15.10 15.29
N GLU A 104 -3.65 15.74 14.76
CA GLU A 104 -2.34 15.86 15.44
C GLU A 104 -2.49 16.44 16.87
N GLU A 105 -3.31 17.47 17.06
CA GLU A 105 -3.54 18.08 18.37
C GLU A 105 -4.25 17.12 19.34
N LYS A 106 -5.26 16.37 18.85
CA LYS A 106 -5.98 15.38 19.67
C LYS A 106 -5.08 14.21 20.03
N LEU A 107 -4.22 13.78 19.12
CA LEU A 107 -3.24 12.74 19.37
C LEU A 107 -2.21 13.21 20.41
N HIS A 108 -1.71 14.44 20.30
CA HIS A 108 -0.80 15.03 21.28
C HIS A 108 -1.45 15.10 22.68
N THR A 109 -2.69 15.57 22.78
CA THR A 109 -3.46 15.59 24.04
C THR A 109 -3.65 14.18 24.62
N ARG A 110 -3.93 13.19 23.75
CA ARG A 110 -4.04 11.78 24.16
C ARG A 110 -2.73 11.25 24.75
N ILE A 111 -1.59 11.53 24.10
CA ILE A 111 -0.26 11.12 24.59
C ILE A 111 0.04 11.76 25.96
N ILE A 112 -0.25 13.06 26.13
CA ILE A 112 -0.08 13.73 27.42
C ILE A 112 -0.90 13.04 28.51
N ARG A 113 -2.17 12.76 28.23
CA ARG A 113 -3.06 12.10 29.19
C ARG A 113 -2.54 10.71 29.57
N ASP A 114 -2.11 9.91 28.60
CA ASP A 114 -1.63 8.56 28.83
C ASP A 114 -0.30 8.61 29.64
N PHE A 115 0.59 9.56 29.36
CA PHE A 115 1.82 9.77 30.13
C PHE A 115 1.56 10.29 31.57
N MET A 116 0.53 11.11 31.78
CA MET A 116 0.13 11.53 33.11
C MET A 116 -0.39 10.40 33.99
N GLN A 117 -1.04 9.40 33.39
CA GLN A 117 -1.51 8.22 34.12
C GLN A 117 -0.36 7.28 34.50
N GLU A 118 0.76 7.32 33.78
CA GLU A 118 1.87 6.38 33.91
C GLU A 118 3.21 7.08 34.20
N GLN A 119 3.21 8.20 34.96
CA GLN A 119 4.32 9.14 35.15
C GLN A 119 5.69 8.51 35.44
N ASN A 120 5.71 7.39 36.15
CA ASN A 120 6.94 6.71 36.56
C ASN A 120 7.40 5.62 35.60
N LYS A 121 6.61 5.32 34.53
CA LYS A 121 7.03 4.35 33.53
C LYS A 121 8.14 4.91 32.64
N GLN A 122 8.99 4.00 32.19
CA GLN A 122 9.93 4.29 31.12
C GLN A 122 9.21 4.34 29.78
N PHE A 123 9.67 5.18 28.85
CA PHE A 123 9.08 5.39 27.54
C PHE A 123 8.87 4.08 26.78
N LYS A 124 9.82 3.14 26.87
CA LYS A 124 9.71 1.81 26.23
C LYS A 124 8.46 1.01 26.60
N ASN A 125 7.82 1.31 27.73
CA ASN A 125 6.66 0.60 28.24
C ASN A 125 5.38 1.44 28.22
N SER A 126 5.36 2.59 27.54
CA SER A 126 4.28 3.58 27.65
C SER A 126 3.37 3.68 26.44
N LEU A 127 3.69 2.97 25.34
CA LEU A 127 2.93 3.06 24.07
C LEU A 127 1.98 1.88 23.83
N ASP A 128 1.89 0.91 24.74
CA ASP A 128 1.09 -0.31 24.57
C ASP A 128 -0.41 -0.05 24.38
N HIS A 129 -0.96 1.01 24.99
CA HIS A 129 -2.35 1.40 24.85
C HIS A 129 -2.63 2.20 23.57
N LEU A 130 -1.57 2.64 22.88
CA LEU A 130 -1.68 3.49 21.70
C LEU A 130 -1.39 2.72 20.41
N LEU A 131 -0.40 1.82 20.42
CA LEU A 131 0.12 1.16 19.23
C LEU A 131 0.23 -0.37 19.42
N PRO A 132 0.14 -1.15 18.34
CA PRO A 132 0.45 -2.58 18.38
C PRO A 132 1.89 -2.82 18.81
N LYS A 133 2.12 -3.86 19.63
CA LYS A 133 3.44 -4.13 20.22
C LYS A 133 4.59 -4.19 19.21
N LYS A 134 4.39 -4.83 18.07
CA LYS A 134 5.45 -5.00 17.04
C LYS A 134 5.93 -3.70 16.39
N ILE A 135 5.11 -2.64 16.33
CA ILE A 135 5.53 -1.36 15.72
C ILE A 135 6.20 -0.43 16.74
N ILE A 136 5.96 -0.64 18.04
CA ILE A 136 6.47 0.24 19.10
C ILE A 136 7.99 0.42 19.03
N PRO A 137 8.83 -0.62 18.90
CA PRO A 137 10.29 -0.46 18.82
C PRO A 137 10.71 0.45 17.66
N ILE A 138 10.05 0.34 16.50
CA ILE A 138 10.37 1.15 15.32
C ILE A 138 9.94 2.60 15.52
N VAL A 139 8.74 2.84 16.08
CA VAL A 139 8.25 4.19 16.41
C VAL A 139 9.19 4.87 17.42
N MET A 140 9.62 4.14 18.44
CA MET A 140 10.59 4.66 19.42
C MET A 140 11.92 5.05 18.77
N LYS A 141 12.50 4.15 17.95
CA LYS A 141 13.74 4.40 17.21
C LYS A 141 13.62 5.63 16.29
N ARG A 142 12.48 5.79 15.60
CA ARG A 142 12.23 6.91 14.69
C ARG A 142 11.95 8.22 15.45
N SER A 143 11.34 8.17 16.63
CA SER A 143 11.11 9.36 17.48
C SER A 143 12.38 9.93 18.08
N LYS A 144 13.45 9.13 18.16
CA LYS A 144 14.74 9.46 18.79
C LYS A 144 14.62 9.82 20.28
N ILE A 145 13.54 9.41 20.96
CA ILE A 145 13.39 9.55 22.40
C ILE A 145 14.14 8.40 23.07
N ASN A 146 14.90 8.70 24.13
CA ASN A 146 15.59 7.66 24.89
C ASN A 146 14.58 6.67 25.49
N PRO A 147 14.67 5.36 25.18
CA PRO A 147 13.74 4.34 25.70
C PRO A 147 13.66 4.24 27.22
N GLU A 148 14.78 4.52 27.91
CA GLU A 148 14.86 4.46 29.38
C GLU A 148 14.37 5.74 30.06
N LYS A 149 14.05 6.78 29.30
CA LYS A 149 13.57 8.05 29.84
C LYS A 149 12.21 7.88 30.49
N GLN A 150 12.02 8.42 31.69
CA GLN A 150 10.70 8.45 32.32
C GLN A 150 9.73 9.35 31.52
N VAL A 151 8.49 8.93 31.39
CA VAL A 151 7.50 9.66 30.54
C VAL A 151 7.19 11.07 31.06
N ASN A 152 7.28 11.30 32.39
CA ASN A 152 7.13 12.63 32.99
C ASN A 152 8.22 13.62 32.60
N SER A 153 9.38 13.14 32.15
CA SER A 153 10.51 13.97 31.71
C SER A 153 10.60 14.16 30.20
N ILE A 154 9.68 13.58 29.41
CA ILE A 154 9.60 13.76 27.96
C ILE A 154 9.15 15.19 27.65
N THR A 155 9.98 15.90 26.88
CA THR A 155 9.71 17.31 26.56
C THR A 155 8.58 17.49 25.56
N LYS A 156 8.10 18.72 25.38
CA LYS A 156 7.08 19.04 24.39
C LYS A 156 7.54 18.70 22.97
N GLU A 157 8.77 19.06 22.62
CA GLU A 157 9.38 18.81 21.30
C GLU A 157 9.51 17.32 21.01
N GLU A 158 9.85 16.51 22.03
CA GLU A 158 9.90 15.04 21.90
C GLU A 158 8.50 14.46 21.64
N ARG A 159 7.47 14.97 22.34
CA ARG A 159 6.08 14.52 22.07
C ARG A 159 5.61 14.93 20.70
N GLU A 160 5.92 16.15 20.24
CA GLU A 160 5.60 16.59 18.88
C GLU A 160 6.26 15.70 17.82
N LYS A 161 7.52 15.32 18.00
CA LYS A 161 8.21 14.34 17.13
C LYS A 161 7.52 12.98 17.15
N LEU A 162 7.10 12.50 18.31
CA LEU A 162 6.38 11.24 18.42
C LEU A 162 5.04 11.30 17.65
N VAL A 163 4.30 12.40 17.77
CA VAL A 163 3.07 12.62 16.98
C VAL A 163 3.36 12.59 15.49
N GLN A 164 4.42 13.28 15.02
CA GLN A 164 4.78 13.26 13.60
C GLN A 164 5.15 11.85 13.11
N VAL A 165 5.88 11.07 13.90
CA VAL A 165 6.20 9.67 13.54
C VAL A 165 4.94 8.81 13.44
N ILE A 166 3.95 9.00 14.31
CA ILE A 166 2.68 8.26 14.29
C ILE A 166 1.80 8.70 13.11
N LYS A 167 1.78 9.98 12.79
CA LYS A 167 0.95 10.55 11.71
C LYS A 167 1.59 10.39 10.33
N LYS A 168 2.91 10.28 10.24
CA LYS A 168 3.68 10.22 9.00
C LYS A 168 4.73 9.09 9.10
N PHE A 169 4.23 7.86 9.22
CA PHE A 169 5.08 6.68 9.26
C PHE A 169 5.42 6.26 7.83
N ASP A 170 6.55 6.74 7.32
CA ASP A 170 6.96 6.55 5.94
C ASP A 170 7.71 5.22 5.75
N ILE A 171 7.36 4.51 4.67
CA ILE A 171 8.03 3.31 4.17
C ILE A 171 8.52 3.61 2.76
N VAL A 172 9.83 3.63 2.55
CA VAL A 172 10.43 3.81 1.22
C VAL A 172 10.31 2.51 0.44
N ILE A 173 9.77 2.59 -0.76
CA ILE A 173 9.56 1.45 -1.65
C ILE A 173 10.66 1.42 -2.70
N SER A 174 11.26 0.26 -2.93
CA SER A 174 12.32 0.05 -3.93
C SER A 174 11.81 -0.53 -5.24
N ASP A 175 10.82 -1.44 -5.18
CA ASP A 175 10.26 -2.07 -6.38
C ASP A 175 8.90 -2.73 -6.08
N PHE A 176 8.27 -3.24 -7.13
CA PHE A 176 7.18 -4.21 -7.05
C PHE A 176 7.75 -5.61 -6.80
N ARG A 177 6.94 -6.48 -6.20
CA ARG A 177 7.27 -7.92 -6.22
C ARG A 177 7.14 -8.47 -7.64
N PRO A 178 7.82 -9.62 -7.95
CA PRO A 178 7.75 -10.26 -9.26
C PRO A 178 6.32 -10.53 -9.72
N ILE A 179 6.13 -10.66 -11.05
CA ILE A 179 4.81 -10.87 -11.65
C ILE A 179 4.14 -12.18 -11.17
N GLU A 180 4.94 -13.17 -10.80
CA GLU A 180 4.49 -14.47 -10.27
C GLU A 180 3.80 -14.33 -8.91
N GLU A 181 4.03 -13.23 -8.19
CA GLU A 181 3.39 -12.91 -6.91
C GLU A 181 2.20 -11.95 -7.06
N ALA A 182 1.91 -11.49 -8.27
CA ALA A 182 0.76 -10.63 -8.54
C ALA A 182 -0.55 -11.43 -8.42
N ILE A 183 -1.58 -10.82 -7.83
CA ILE A 183 -2.91 -11.44 -7.74
C ILE A 183 -3.55 -11.49 -9.13
N ILE A 184 -3.31 -10.46 -9.96
CA ILE A 184 -3.77 -10.35 -11.33
C ILE A 184 -2.69 -9.68 -12.18
N THR A 185 -2.89 -9.72 -13.50
CA THR A 185 -2.09 -8.95 -14.45
C THR A 185 -2.90 -7.76 -14.98
N SER A 186 -2.20 -6.69 -15.35
CA SER A 186 -2.68 -5.58 -16.16
C SER A 186 -2.13 -5.73 -17.57
N GLY A 187 -2.87 -5.30 -18.59
CA GLY A 187 -2.54 -5.52 -19.99
C GLY A 187 -3.36 -6.65 -20.60
N GLY A 188 -3.03 -7.06 -21.82
CA GLY A 188 -3.80 -8.05 -22.59
C GLY A 188 -4.35 -7.48 -23.89
N ILE A 189 -5.43 -8.07 -24.42
CA ILE A 189 -6.05 -7.64 -25.67
C ILE A 189 -6.71 -6.28 -25.47
N HIS A 190 -6.39 -5.35 -26.39
CA HIS A 190 -6.89 -3.99 -26.31
C HIS A 190 -8.42 -3.93 -26.42
N ILE A 191 -9.08 -3.37 -25.41
CA ILE A 191 -10.54 -3.31 -25.25
C ILE A 191 -11.27 -2.70 -26.46
N LYS A 192 -10.66 -1.78 -27.20
CA LYS A 192 -11.27 -1.15 -28.39
C LYS A 192 -11.46 -2.15 -29.54
N GLU A 193 -10.77 -3.28 -29.54
CA GLU A 193 -10.85 -4.33 -30.54
C GLU A 193 -11.86 -5.43 -30.18
N ILE A 194 -12.54 -5.27 -29.06
CA ILE A 194 -13.59 -6.19 -28.58
C ILE A 194 -14.95 -5.49 -28.61
N ASN A 195 -15.98 -6.20 -29.02
CA ASN A 195 -17.35 -5.73 -28.92
C ASN A 195 -17.84 -5.90 -27.46
N PRO A 196 -18.13 -4.81 -26.72
CA PRO A 196 -18.48 -4.93 -25.30
C PRO A 196 -19.86 -5.58 -25.04
N LYS A 197 -20.69 -5.78 -26.07
CA LYS A 197 -22.01 -6.40 -25.95
C LYS A 197 -21.98 -7.90 -26.14
N THR A 198 -21.02 -8.41 -26.94
CA THR A 198 -20.92 -9.83 -27.30
C THR A 198 -19.62 -10.47 -26.83
N MET A 199 -18.62 -9.65 -26.45
CA MET A 199 -17.23 -10.07 -26.21
C MET A 199 -16.53 -10.61 -27.46
N GLU A 200 -17.08 -10.43 -28.64
CA GLU A 200 -16.51 -10.86 -29.92
C GLU A 200 -15.41 -9.91 -30.38
N SER A 201 -14.40 -10.46 -31.04
CA SER A 201 -13.39 -9.69 -31.74
C SER A 201 -14.02 -8.83 -32.85
N LYS A 202 -13.55 -7.60 -33.00
CA LYS A 202 -13.89 -6.72 -34.15
C LYS A 202 -12.98 -6.97 -35.36
N ILE A 203 -11.99 -7.85 -35.24
CA ILE A 203 -10.98 -8.14 -36.27
C ILE A 203 -11.24 -9.49 -36.90
N ILE A 204 -11.73 -10.47 -36.12
CA ILE A 204 -11.95 -11.85 -36.56
C ILE A 204 -13.32 -12.29 -36.11
N ASP A 205 -14.17 -12.61 -37.05
CA ASP A 205 -15.52 -13.13 -36.79
C ASP A 205 -15.46 -14.49 -36.07
N GLY A 206 -16.35 -14.69 -35.12
CA GLY A 206 -16.46 -15.93 -34.34
C GLY A 206 -15.38 -16.13 -33.27
N LEU A 207 -14.49 -15.16 -33.05
CA LEU A 207 -13.48 -15.19 -31.97
C LEU A 207 -13.94 -14.33 -30.79
N TYR A 208 -14.05 -14.94 -29.62
CA TYR A 208 -14.53 -14.28 -28.39
C TYR A 208 -13.44 -14.23 -27.34
N PHE A 209 -13.49 -13.20 -26.47
CA PHE A 209 -12.53 -13.01 -25.37
C PHE A 209 -13.24 -12.85 -24.04
N ALA A 210 -12.70 -13.45 -22.97
CA ALA A 210 -13.25 -13.37 -21.62
C ALA A 210 -12.16 -13.40 -20.55
N GLY A 211 -12.40 -12.76 -19.42
CA GLY A 211 -11.49 -12.77 -18.27
C GLY A 211 -10.23 -11.94 -18.46
N GLU A 212 -9.16 -12.35 -17.79
CA GLU A 212 -7.90 -11.58 -17.69
C GLU A 212 -7.10 -11.45 -19.01
N ILE A 213 -7.49 -12.17 -20.07
CA ILE A 213 -6.89 -11.94 -21.39
C ILE A 213 -7.21 -10.56 -21.94
N ILE A 214 -8.28 -9.94 -21.46
CA ILE A 214 -8.73 -8.59 -21.83
C ILE A 214 -7.94 -7.57 -21.01
N ASP A 215 -7.51 -6.46 -21.63
CA ASP A 215 -6.83 -5.35 -20.95
C ASP A 215 -7.79 -4.61 -20.00
N VAL A 216 -8.21 -5.29 -18.92
CA VAL A 216 -9.05 -4.77 -17.84
C VAL A 216 -8.59 -5.38 -16.53
N ASP A 217 -8.32 -4.52 -15.55
CA ASP A 217 -8.03 -4.91 -14.17
C ASP A 217 -8.77 -4.00 -13.17
N ALA A 218 -9.16 -4.58 -12.04
CA ALA A 218 -9.90 -3.91 -10.98
C ALA A 218 -9.25 -4.16 -9.61
N TYR A 219 -9.72 -3.47 -8.57
CA TYR A 219 -9.23 -3.61 -7.21
C TYR A 219 -9.49 -4.99 -6.59
N THR A 220 -8.91 -5.22 -5.42
CA THR A 220 -9.25 -6.37 -4.56
C THR A 220 -10.72 -6.33 -4.16
N GLY A 221 -11.29 -7.50 -3.77
CA GLY A 221 -12.70 -7.59 -3.35
C GLY A 221 -13.61 -8.37 -4.31
N GLY A 222 -13.03 -9.17 -5.21
CA GLY A 222 -13.77 -10.05 -6.11
C GLY A 222 -14.16 -9.43 -7.45
N PHE A 223 -13.83 -8.16 -7.70
CA PHE A 223 -14.20 -7.47 -8.95
C PHE A 223 -13.60 -8.13 -10.19
N ASN A 224 -12.35 -8.61 -10.13
CA ASN A 224 -11.71 -9.30 -11.25
C ASN A 224 -12.41 -10.63 -11.58
N LEU A 225 -12.81 -11.39 -10.56
CA LEU A 225 -13.62 -12.59 -10.75
C LEU A 225 -14.99 -12.25 -11.37
N GLN A 226 -15.63 -11.18 -10.91
CA GLN A 226 -16.90 -10.73 -11.47
C GLN A 226 -16.75 -10.32 -12.95
N ILE A 227 -15.67 -9.64 -13.33
CA ILE A 227 -15.35 -9.32 -14.72
C ILE A 227 -15.19 -10.61 -15.53
N ALA A 228 -14.42 -11.58 -15.02
CA ALA A 228 -14.19 -12.84 -15.71
C ALA A 228 -15.49 -13.63 -15.94
N TYR A 229 -16.32 -13.76 -14.91
CA TYR A 229 -17.62 -14.43 -15.03
C TYR A 229 -18.58 -13.69 -15.97
N SER A 230 -18.67 -12.38 -15.87
CA SER A 230 -19.59 -11.59 -16.70
C SER A 230 -19.19 -11.61 -18.17
N THR A 231 -17.91 -11.47 -18.48
CA THR A 231 -17.41 -11.52 -19.86
C THR A 231 -17.51 -12.93 -20.44
N GLY A 232 -17.22 -13.98 -19.63
CA GLY A 232 -17.40 -15.37 -20.06
C GLY A 232 -18.84 -15.72 -20.33
N TYR A 233 -19.77 -15.30 -19.47
CA TYR A 233 -21.20 -15.50 -19.68
C TYR A 233 -21.68 -14.78 -20.95
N THR A 234 -21.28 -13.52 -21.14
CA THR A 234 -21.66 -12.74 -22.33
C THR A 234 -21.15 -13.40 -23.62
N ALA A 235 -19.88 -13.85 -23.63
CA ALA A 235 -19.30 -14.54 -24.79
C ALA A 235 -20.04 -15.86 -25.12
N ALA A 236 -20.55 -16.56 -24.11
CA ALA A 236 -21.24 -17.83 -24.30
C ALA A 236 -22.67 -17.70 -24.82
N LEU A 237 -23.26 -16.51 -24.80
CA LEU A 237 -24.61 -16.23 -25.30
C LEU A 237 -24.66 -15.92 -26.79
N HIS A 238 -23.51 -15.71 -27.41
CA HIS A 238 -23.35 -15.29 -28.81
C HIS A 238 -22.46 -16.25 -29.58
#